data_3508177aae844d254e524671f92a7678
#
_entry.id   3508177aae844d254e524671f92a7678
#
_cell.length_a   1.000
_cell.length_b   1.000
_cell.length_c   1.000
_cell.angle_alpha   90.00
_cell.angle_beta   90.00
_cell.angle_gamma   90.00
#
_symmetry.space_group_name_H-M   'P 1'
#
loop_
_entity.id
_entity.type
_entity.pdbx_description
1 polymer ?
#
loop_
_entity_poly.entity_id
_entity_poly.type
_entity_poly.pdbx_seq_one_letter_code
_entity_poly.pdbx_strand_id
1 'polypeptide(L)'
;MSPAFLRSPLVVWGAGLIAYVVAVLNRTSLGVAGLEATQRYEITAGILSSFVVLQVVVYAAMQIPSGVLLDRYGSRIMITTGAVIMGAGQVLLALSTDLEWAILARVLVGLGDALIFIAVIRLIPQWFPSRQVPVVTQLTGILGQSGQVLSAVPLLLLLRGPGWLTAYLSVAALSVLVAILALVIVRNDPLGREVTSRASSLREVGRTIFSVWRQPGTRLGFYAHMGTSFSGNVFVLLWGFPFLVTAQELSEPAASVLLTVFVVATIAIGPTVGALTARYPLRRSWLVIAIIGVNVVMWTLVLLVPWPAPYWLILLLVIAMAAGGPGSIIGFDYARTFNDPRTLGVAQGMVNQGGFSGTLVTVGAVGLVLTLFGEFSAEAFRAAWLVQYPIWAVAIIGVLATRRKARRDLAAQGVVPRRIRDVLRRKSRP
;
A
#
# COMPACT_ATOMS: atom_id res chain seq x y z
N MET A 1 16.51 22.73 -20.58
CA MET A 1 15.83 22.99 -19.31
C MET A 1 16.83 23.59 -18.32
N SER A 2 16.47 24.69 -17.63
CA SER A 2 17.41 25.32 -16.69
C SER A 2 17.68 24.40 -15.48
N PRO A 3 18.90 24.42 -14.91
CA PRO A 3 19.23 23.62 -13.72
C PRO A 3 18.29 23.87 -12.52
N ALA A 4 17.70 25.05 -12.42
CA ALA A 4 16.74 25.43 -11.39
C ALA A 4 15.39 24.70 -11.54
N PHE A 5 14.93 24.45 -12.76
CA PHE A 5 13.69 23.72 -13.02
C PHE A 5 13.78 22.25 -12.56
N LEU A 6 14.90 21.59 -12.85
CA LEU A 6 15.14 20.19 -12.41
C LEU A 6 15.29 20.04 -10.89
N ARG A 7 15.41 21.15 -10.16
CA ARG A 7 15.46 21.20 -8.68
C ARG A 7 14.12 21.62 -8.06
N SER A 8 13.06 21.67 -8.83
CA SER A 8 11.71 21.96 -8.31
C SER A 8 11.15 20.76 -7.52
N PRO A 9 10.53 20.98 -6.35
CA PRO A 9 9.87 19.93 -5.57
C PRO A 9 8.87 19.10 -6.38
N LEU A 10 8.10 19.77 -7.25
CA LEU A 10 7.09 19.12 -8.08
C LEU A 10 7.71 18.21 -9.16
N VAL A 11 8.86 18.60 -9.73
CA VAL A 11 9.55 17.80 -10.76
C VAL A 11 10.15 16.53 -10.15
N VAL A 12 10.81 16.65 -9.00
CA VAL A 12 11.40 15.50 -8.31
C VAL A 12 10.32 14.55 -7.80
N TRP A 13 9.26 15.09 -7.20
CA TRP A 13 8.11 14.31 -6.78
C TRP A 13 7.38 13.67 -7.96
N GLY A 14 7.17 14.41 -9.05
CA GLY A 14 6.54 13.91 -10.27
C GLY A 14 7.31 12.73 -10.88
N ALA A 15 8.63 12.79 -10.93
CA ALA A 15 9.47 11.68 -11.37
C ALA A 15 9.33 10.46 -10.46
N GLY A 16 9.30 10.65 -9.14
CA GLY A 16 9.01 9.60 -8.17
C GLY A 16 7.61 9.02 -8.31
N LEU A 17 6.61 9.88 -8.52
CA LEU A 17 5.23 9.46 -8.75
C LEU A 17 5.09 8.61 -10.02
N ILE A 18 5.70 9.01 -11.14
CA ILE A 18 5.72 8.22 -12.37
C ILE A 18 6.37 6.85 -12.11
N ALA A 19 7.46 6.81 -11.35
CA ALA A 19 8.08 5.55 -10.94
C ALA A 19 7.11 4.65 -10.17
N TYR A 20 6.34 5.22 -9.26
CA TYR A 20 5.34 4.47 -8.49
C TYR A 20 4.15 4.02 -9.36
N VAL A 21 3.68 4.83 -10.29
CA VAL A 21 2.65 4.43 -11.27
C VAL A 21 3.12 3.23 -12.10
N VAL A 22 4.36 3.27 -12.62
CA VAL A 22 4.93 2.15 -13.38
C VAL A 22 5.16 0.92 -12.49
N ALA A 23 5.51 1.09 -11.21
CA ALA A 23 5.59 -0.02 -10.26
C ALA A 23 4.25 -0.71 -10.06
N VAL A 24 3.17 0.05 -9.91
CA VAL A 24 1.81 -0.49 -9.80
C VAL A 24 1.37 -1.19 -11.10
N LEU A 25 1.69 -0.63 -12.27
CA LEU A 25 1.48 -1.29 -13.57
C LEU A 25 2.19 -2.66 -13.60
N ASN A 26 3.47 -2.72 -13.22
CA ASN A 26 4.24 -3.96 -13.17
C ASN A 26 3.61 -4.98 -12.21
N ARG A 27 3.18 -4.52 -11.03
CA ARG A 27 2.54 -5.35 -10.01
C ARG A 27 1.27 -6.03 -10.53
N THR A 28 0.45 -5.31 -11.26
CA THR A 28 -0.88 -5.75 -11.68
C THR A 28 -0.91 -6.38 -13.09
N SER A 29 0.20 -6.33 -13.81
CA SER A 29 0.29 -6.77 -15.21
C SER A 29 -0.12 -8.23 -15.42
N LEU A 30 0.30 -9.15 -14.54
CA LEU A 30 -0.04 -10.57 -14.70
C LEU A 30 -1.50 -10.88 -14.34
N GLY A 31 -2.08 -10.12 -13.39
CA GLY A 31 -3.50 -10.29 -13.04
C GLY A 31 -4.44 -9.99 -14.21
N VAL A 32 -4.07 -9.02 -15.04
CA VAL A 32 -4.82 -8.66 -16.25
C VAL A 32 -4.60 -9.68 -17.38
N ALA A 33 -3.41 -10.26 -17.47
CA ALA A 33 -3.05 -11.28 -18.46
C ALA A 33 -3.39 -12.72 -17.99
N GLY A 34 -4.30 -12.86 -17.04
CA GLY A 34 -4.56 -14.14 -16.37
C GLY A 34 -4.96 -15.27 -17.34
N LEU A 35 -5.85 -14.98 -18.30
CA LEU A 35 -6.28 -15.99 -19.28
C LEU A 35 -5.16 -16.40 -20.23
N GLU A 36 -4.43 -15.43 -20.75
CA GLU A 36 -3.27 -15.65 -21.62
C GLU A 36 -2.15 -16.38 -20.87
N ALA A 37 -1.95 -16.08 -19.57
CA ALA A 37 -0.96 -16.75 -18.74
C ALA A 37 -1.34 -18.21 -18.47
N THR A 38 -2.61 -18.53 -18.19
CA THR A 38 -3.06 -19.92 -18.00
C THR A 38 -2.89 -20.75 -19.25
N GLN A 39 -3.15 -20.20 -20.42
CA GLN A 39 -2.93 -20.87 -21.71
C GLN A 39 -1.44 -21.04 -22.01
N ARG A 40 -0.63 -19.98 -21.79
CA ARG A 40 0.81 -19.98 -22.11
C ARG A 40 1.62 -20.97 -21.29
N TYR A 41 1.31 -21.09 -19.99
CA TYR A 41 2.05 -21.95 -19.06
C TYR A 41 1.32 -23.27 -18.76
N GLU A 42 0.19 -23.53 -19.41
CA GLU A 42 -0.66 -24.72 -19.21
C GLU A 42 -1.00 -24.97 -17.73
N ILE A 43 -1.35 -23.88 -17.02
CA ILE A 43 -1.61 -23.88 -15.58
C ILE A 43 -3.08 -23.64 -15.26
N THR A 44 -3.49 -24.09 -14.06
CA THR A 44 -4.82 -23.79 -13.51
C THR A 44 -4.90 -22.38 -12.96
N ALA A 45 -6.11 -21.84 -12.82
CA ALA A 45 -6.35 -20.55 -12.15
C ALA A 45 -5.83 -20.52 -10.70
N GLY A 46 -5.82 -21.67 -10.00
CA GLY A 46 -5.25 -21.79 -8.67
C GLY A 46 -3.74 -21.56 -8.63
N ILE A 47 -3.00 -22.11 -9.60
CA ILE A 47 -1.56 -21.88 -9.74
C ILE A 47 -1.28 -20.42 -10.12
N LEU A 48 -2.08 -19.82 -11.02
CA LEU A 48 -1.94 -18.41 -11.35
C LEU A 48 -2.15 -17.49 -10.12
N SER A 49 -3.15 -17.79 -9.28
CA SER A 49 -3.39 -17.05 -8.05
C SER A 49 -2.20 -17.12 -7.09
N SER A 50 -1.50 -18.27 -7.04
CA SER A 50 -0.30 -18.42 -6.21
C SER A 50 0.84 -17.48 -6.61
N PHE A 51 0.94 -17.08 -7.89
CA PHE A 51 1.94 -16.11 -8.36
C PHE A 51 1.69 -14.73 -7.79
N VAL A 52 0.42 -14.30 -7.73
CA VAL A 52 0.05 -13.01 -7.14
C VAL A 52 0.34 -13.04 -5.64
N VAL A 53 -0.03 -14.12 -4.96
CA VAL A 53 0.27 -14.30 -3.53
C VAL A 53 1.77 -14.29 -3.28
N LEU A 54 2.55 -15.04 -4.06
CA LEU A 54 4.01 -15.09 -3.93
C LEU A 54 4.63 -13.70 -4.09
N GLN A 55 4.21 -12.94 -5.10
CA GLN A 55 4.69 -11.58 -5.31
C GLN A 55 4.39 -10.68 -4.09
N VAL A 56 3.19 -10.77 -3.52
CA VAL A 56 2.80 -10.00 -2.33
C VAL A 56 3.60 -10.44 -1.10
N VAL A 57 3.88 -11.74 -0.96
CA VAL A 57 4.74 -12.28 0.11
C VAL A 57 6.17 -11.73 -0.01
N VAL A 58 6.76 -11.76 -1.20
CA VAL A 58 8.09 -11.20 -1.48
C VAL A 58 8.10 -9.70 -1.18
N TYR A 59 7.10 -8.97 -1.68
CA TYR A 59 6.94 -7.55 -1.40
C TYR A 59 6.88 -7.27 0.11
N ALA A 60 6.07 -8.01 0.85
CA ALA A 60 5.93 -7.87 2.29
C ALA A 60 7.24 -8.19 3.03
N ALA A 61 7.89 -9.30 2.70
CA ALA A 61 9.17 -9.70 3.31
C ALA A 61 10.27 -8.64 3.10
N MET A 62 10.22 -7.95 1.97
CA MET A 62 11.20 -6.92 1.61
C MET A 62 10.97 -5.56 2.25
N GLN A 63 9.87 -5.31 2.96
CA GLN A 63 9.57 -3.96 3.47
C GLN A 63 10.63 -3.44 4.46
N ILE A 64 11.05 -4.26 5.42
CA ILE A 64 12.09 -3.87 6.41
C ILE A 64 13.47 -3.82 5.75
N PRO A 65 13.94 -4.83 4.99
CA PRO A 65 15.17 -4.74 4.21
C PRO A 65 15.23 -3.52 3.30
N SER A 66 14.15 -3.23 2.56
CA SER A 66 14.06 -2.04 1.71
C SER A 66 14.20 -0.75 2.50
N GLY A 67 13.61 -0.69 3.71
CA GLY A 67 13.78 0.44 4.61
C GLY A 67 15.24 0.68 5.03
N VAL A 68 15.97 -0.39 5.34
CA VAL A 68 17.41 -0.33 5.68
C VAL A 68 18.23 0.12 4.48
N LEU A 69 17.97 -0.43 3.31
CA LEU A 69 18.65 -0.05 2.07
C LEU A 69 18.34 1.41 1.70
N LEU A 70 17.11 1.86 1.92
CA LEU A 70 16.69 3.24 1.67
C LEU A 70 17.44 4.23 2.58
N ASP A 71 17.63 3.92 3.86
CA ASP A 71 18.37 4.76 4.78
C ASP A 71 19.87 4.82 4.42
N ARG A 72 20.40 3.77 3.77
CA ARG A 72 21.81 3.70 3.36
C ARG A 72 22.07 4.36 2.00
N TYR A 73 21.24 4.10 1.01
CA TYR A 73 21.49 4.48 -0.39
C TYR A 73 20.63 5.65 -0.88
N GLY A 74 19.57 6.01 -0.13
CA GLY A 74 18.66 7.08 -0.48
C GLY A 74 17.68 6.74 -1.60
N SER A 75 16.70 7.61 -1.79
CA SER A 75 15.56 7.37 -2.69
C SER A 75 15.95 7.22 -4.16
N ARG A 76 16.93 8.00 -4.65
CA ARG A 76 17.38 7.96 -6.05
C ARG A 76 17.84 6.56 -6.45
N ILE A 77 18.75 5.98 -5.69
CA ILE A 77 19.30 4.65 -5.98
C ILE A 77 18.21 3.59 -5.82
N MET A 78 17.39 3.67 -4.77
CA MET A 78 16.33 2.71 -4.52
C MET A 78 15.29 2.67 -5.65
N ILE A 79 14.82 3.84 -6.12
CA ILE A 79 13.86 3.91 -7.23
C ILE A 79 14.48 3.37 -8.52
N THR A 80 15.73 3.77 -8.81
CA THR A 80 16.43 3.31 -10.02
C THR A 80 16.62 1.79 -10.00
N THR A 81 17.16 1.24 -8.91
CA THR A 81 17.41 -0.21 -8.77
C THR A 81 16.10 -1.00 -8.81
N GLY A 82 15.05 -0.51 -8.11
CA GLY A 82 13.73 -1.14 -8.14
C GLY A 82 13.15 -1.21 -9.56
N ALA A 83 13.24 -0.13 -10.32
CA ALA A 83 12.77 -0.08 -11.69
C ALA A 83 13.58 -1.02 -12.63
N VAL A 84 14.90 -1.10 -12.46
CA VAL A 84 15.76 -2.03 -13.23
C VAL A 84 15.39 -3.48 -12.91
N ILE A 85 15.24 -3.83 -11.64
CA ILE A 85 14.87 -5.20 -11.22
C ILE A 85 13.49 -5.58 -11.78
N MET A 86 12.50 -4.66 -11.71
CA MET A 86 11.18 -4.92 -12.30
C MET A 86 11.25 -5.05 -13.82
N GLY A 87 12.03 -4.21 -14.49
CA GLY A 87 12.25 -4.30 -15.93
C GLY A 87 12.85 -5.67 -16.34
N ALA A 88 13.87 -6.13 -15.60
CA ALA A 88 14.45 -7.45 -15.80
C ALA A 88 13.42 -8.58 -15.58
N GLY A 89 12.59 -8.47 -14.53
CA GLY A 89 11.48 -9.40 -14.30
C GLY A 89 10.47 -9.42 -15.46
N GLN A 90 10.15 -8.27 -16.04
CA GLN A 90 9.22 -8.21 -17.18
C GLN A 90 9.85 -8.75 -18.47
N VAL A 91 11.15 -8.53 -18.71
CA VAL A 91 11.87 -9.18 -19.83
C VAL A 91 11.86 -10.69 -19.67
N LEU A 92 12.17 -11.18 -18.47
CA LEU A 92 12.14 -12.61 -18.17
C LEU A 92 10.75 -13.20 -18.41
N LEU A 93 9.69 -12.52 -17.94
CA LEU A 93 8.31 -12.96 -18.17
C LEU A 93 7.91 -12.92 -19.65
N ALA A 94 8.36 -11.91 -20.40
CA ALA A 94 8.12 -11.80 -21.85
C ALA A 94 8.68 -12.99 -22.64
N LEU A 95 9.89 -13.43 -22.25
CA LEU A 95 10.63 -14.46 -22.96
C LEU A 95 10.35 -15.90 -22.45
N SER A 96 9.85 -16.03 -21.21
CA SER A 96 9.62 -17.33 -20.60
C SER A 96 8.50 -18.11 -21.26
N THR A 97 8.72 -19.43 -21.41
CA THR A 97 7.71 -20.41 -21.78
C THR A 97 7.42 -21.38 -20.63
N ASP A 98 8.33 -21.47 -19.67
CA ASP A 98 8.26 -22.37 -18.55
C ASP A 98 7.79 -21.67 -17.28
N LEU A 99 7.08 -22.42 -16.44
CA LEU A 99 6.50 -21.97 -15.20
C LEU A 99 7.54 -21.42 -14.20
N GLU A 100 8.69 -22.07 -14.09
CA GLU A 100 9.76 -21.71 -13.15
C GLU A 100 10.32 -20.31 -13.42
N TRP A 101 10.54 -19.98 -14.69
CA TRP A 101 10.99 -18.65 -15.10
C TRP A 101 9.93 -17.58 -14.88
N ALA A 102 8.65 -17.93 -15.06
CA ALA A 102 7.55 -17.03 -14.75
C ALA A 102 7.46 -16.75 -13.24
N ILE A 103 7.67 -17.76 -12.38
CA ILE A 103 7.75 -17.61 -10.93
C ILE A 103 8.91 -16.66 -10.56
N LEU A 104 10.11 -16.90 -11.10
CA LEU A 104 11.28 -16.05 -10.86
C LEU A 104 11.02 -14.60 -11.31
N ALA A 105 10.39 -14.41 -12.46
CA ALA A 105 9.99 -13.10 -12.96
C ALA A 105 9.09 -12.37 -11.95
N ARG A 106 8.13 -13.06 -11.33
CA ARG A 106 7.23 -12.47 -10.32
C ARG A 106 7.94 -12.15 -9.01
N VAL A 107 8.91 -12.97 -8.61
CA VAL A 107 9.80 -12.67 -7.47
C VAL A 107 10.59 -11.38 -7.74
N LEU A 108 11.19 -11.24 -8.92
CA LEU A 108 11.91 -10.02 -9.31
C LEU A 108 11.01 -8.78 -9.30
N VAL A 109 9.80 -8.88 -9.86
CA VAL A 109 8.83 -7.78 -9.83
C VAL A 109 8.47 -7.41 -8.39
N GLY A 110 8.22 -8.38 -7.51
CA GLY A 110 7.94 -8.15 -6.10
C GLY A 110 9.10 -7.49 -5.34
N LEU A 111 10.34 -7.93 -5.61
CA LEU A 111 11.57 -7.34 -5.05
C LEU A 111 11.73 -5.87 -5.49
N GLY A 112 11.62 -5.60 -6.78
CA GLY A 112 11.78 -4.25 -7.33
C GLY A 112 10.70 -3.29 -6.85
N ASP A 113 9.44 -3.73 -6.82
CA ASP A 113 8.29 -2.98 -6.34
C ASP A 113 8.44 -2.56 -4.87
N ALA A 114 8.96 -3.45 -4.02
CA ALA A 114 9.19 -3.15 -2.60
C ALA A 114 10.20 -2.01 -2.36
N LEU A 115 11.08 -1.72 -3.31
CA LEU A 115 12.06 -0.65 -3.21
C LEU A 115 11.47 0.73 -3.55
N ILE A 116 10.39 0.79 -4.34
CA ILE A 116 9.94 2.05 -4.95
C ILE A 116 9.02 2.85 -4.04
N PHE A 117 7.94 2.25 -3.53
CA PHE A 117 6.92 3.01 -2.79
C PHE A 117 7.48 3.78 -1.61
N ILE A 118 8.21 3.11 -0.70
CA ILE A 118 8.78 3.76 0.48
C ILE A 118 9.84 4.81 0.12
N ALA A 119 10.57 4.59 -0.99
CA ALA A 119 11.55 5.55 -1.48
C ALA A 119 10.88 6.83 -2.00
N VAL A 120 9.74 6.72 -2.68
CA VAL A 120 8.95 7.88 -3.14
C VAL A 120 8.33 8.62 -1.96
N ILE A 121 7.76 7.91 -0.99
CA ILE A 121 7.19 8.52 0.22
C ILE A 121 8.26 9.27 1.04
N ARG A 122 9.49 8.77 1.07
CA ARG A 122 10.61 9.45 1.75
C ARG A 122 11.00 10.78 1.10
N LEU A 123 10.86 10.94 -0.21
CA LEU A 123 11.16 12.22 -0.89
C LEU A 123 10.27 13.35 -0.40
N ILE A 124 9.00 13.07 -0.08
CA ILE A 124 8.00 14.11 0.20
C ILE A 124 8.42 15.03 1.36
N PRO A 125 8.78 14.54 2.56
CA PRO A 125 9.18 15.42 3.66
C PRO A 125 10.53 16.12 3.46
N GLN A 126 11.33 15.70 2.48
CA GLN A 126 12.59 16.36 2.13
C GLN A 126 12.36 17.57 1.21
N TRP A 127 11.32 17.50 0.38
CA TRP A 127 11.06 18.48 -0.67
C TRP A 127 9.87 19.40 -0.40
N PHE A 128 8.94 19.00 0.46
CA PHE A 128 7.72 19.76 0.76
C PHE A 128 7.66 20.25 2.20
N PRO A 129 7.07 21.44 2.43
CA PRO A 129 6.81 21.93 3.79
C PRO A 129 5.97 20.96 4.60
N SER A 130 6.22 20.84 5.90
CA SER A 130 5.58 19.86 6.79
C SER A 130 4.05 19.87 6.75
N ARG A 131 3.42 21.03 6.46
CA ARG A 131 1.95 21.16 6.33
C ARG A 131 1.40 20.48 5.08
N GLN A 132 2.19 20.39 4.01
CA GLN A 132 1.78 19.79 2.72
C GLN A 132 2.05 18.29 2.69
N VAL A 133 2.99 17.77 3.49
CA VAL A 133 3.41 16.37 3.48
C VAL A 133 2.23 15.39 3.55
N PRO A 134 1.24 15.51 4.46
CA PRO A 134 0.14 14.55 4.52
C PRO A 134 -0.71 14.52 3.24
N VAL A 135 -0.95 15.68 2.63
CA VAL A 135 -1.75 15.80 1.40
C VAL A 135 -0.97 15.23 0.21
N VAL A 136 0.31 15.60 0.05
CA VAL A 136 1.15 15.10 -1.05
C VAL A 136 1.35 13.58 -0.93
N THR A 137 1.49 13.06 0.29
CA THR A 137 1.58 11.62 0.53
C THR A 137 0.30 10.89 0.12
N GLN A 138 -0.87 11.44 0.45
CA GLN A 138 -2.16 10.91 0.00
C GLN A 138 -2.28 10.94 -1.54
N LEU A 139 -1.94 12.07 -2.15
CA LEU A 139 -1.96 12.21 -3.61
C LEU A 139 -1.02 11.19 -4.28
N THR A 140 0.16 10.94 -3.70
CA THR A 140 1.09 9.92 -4.19
C THR A 140 0.44 8.54 -4.17
N GLY A 141 -0.19 8.16 -3.05
CA GLY A 141 -0.89 6.88 -2.93
C GLY A 141 -2.01 6.72 -3.96
N ILE A 142 -2.85 7.75 -4.12
CA ILE A 142 -4.00 7.74 -5.02
C ILE A 142 -3.56 7.73 -6.49
N LEU A 143 -2.70 8.68 -6.87
CA LEU A 143 -2.25 8.81 -8.27
C LEU A 143 -1.42 7.60 -8.70
N GLY A 144 -0.68 6.98 -7.77
CA GLY A 144 0.04 5.73 -8.03
C GLY A 144 -0.88 4.60 -8.50
N GLN A 145 -2.14 4.55 -7.97
CA GLN A 145 -3.11 3.52 -8.40
C GLN A 145 -3.53 3.65 -9.88
N SER A 146 -3.26 4.79 -10.56
CA SER A 146 -3.48 4.88 -12.01
C SER A 146 -2.69 3.84 -12.81
N GLY A 147 -1.61 3.29 -12.25
CA GLY A 147 -0.90 2.15 -12.82
C GLY A 147 -1.78 0.92 -13.05
N GLN A 148 -2.81 0.70 -12.22
CA GLN A 148 -3.80 -0.37 -12.44
C GLN A 148 -4.63 -0.13 -13.70
N VAL A 149 -4.98 1.14 -13.98
CA VAL A 149 -5.70 1.50 -15.21
C VAL A 149 -4.83 1.26 -16.43
N LEU A 150 -3.52 1.57 -16.33
CA LEU A 150 -2.55 1.29 -17.40
C LEU A 150 -2.39 -0.21 -17.66
N SER A 151 -2.50 -1.07 -16.65
CA SER A 151 -2.52 -2.51 -16.86
C SER A 151 -3.85 -3.00 -17.44
N ALA A 152 -4.97 -2.49 -16.95
CA ALA A 152 -6.30 -2.96 -17.32
C ALA A 152 -6.71 -2.57 -18.76
N VAL A 153 -6.21 -1.47 -19.31
CA VAL A 153 -6.60 -0.99 -20.63
C VAL A 153 -5.43 -1.03 -21.63
N PRO A 154 -4.39 -0.20 -21.57
CA PRO A 154 -3.30 -0.23 -22.55
C PRO A 154 -2.58 -1.57 -22.65
N LEU A 155 -2.25 -2.20 -21.52
CA LEU A 155 -1.56 -3.48 -21.52
C LEU A 155 -2.44 -4.60 -22.11
N LEU A 156 -3.73 -4.64 -21.75
CA LEU A 156 -4.67 -5.63 -22.30
C LEU A 156 -4.82 -5.47 -23.81
N LEU A 157 -4.87 -4.24 -24.32
CA LEU A 157 -4.90 -3.97 -25.77
C LEU A 157 -3.64 -4.50 -26.46
N LEU A 158 -2.46 -4.32 -25.84
CA LEU A 158 -1.21 -4.86 -26.36
C LEU A 158 -1.18 -6.40 -26.33
N LEU A 159 -1.74 -7.00 -25.27
CA LEU A 159 -1.83 -8.47 -25.15
C LEU A 159 -2.71 -9.08 -26.25
N ARG A 160 -3.88 -8.49 -26.49
CA ARG A 160 -4.85 -8.99 -27.47
C ARG A 160 -4.50 -8.66 -28.92
N GLY A 161 -3.73 -7.60 -29.16
CA GLY A 161 -3.28 -7.17 -30.48
C GLY A 161 -1.90 -7.77 -30.86
N PRO A 162 -0.80 -7.06 -30.56
CA PRO A 162 0.56 -7.53 -30.88
C PRO A 162 1.01 -8.79 -30.10
N GLY A 163 0.34 -9.10 -28.98
CA GLY A 163 0.55 -10.31 -28.20
C GLY A 163 1.50 -10.15 -27.01
N TRP A 164 1.72 -11.29 -26.33
CA TRP A 164 2.44 -11.42 -25.05
C TRP A 164 3.81 -10.74 -25.03
N LEU A 165 4.67 -11.08 -26.02
CA LEU A 165 6.04 -10.57 -26.08
C LEU A 165 6.07 -9.04 -26.12
N THR A 166 5.31 -8.44 -27.02
CA THR A 166 5.25 -6.99 -27.21
C THR A 166 4.70 -6.30 -25.97
N ALA A 167 3.65 -6.84 -25.36
CA ALA A 167 3.04 -6.29 -24.17
C ALA A 167 4.03 -6.21 -22.99
N TYR A 168 4.71 -7.31 -22.67
CA TYR A 168 5.63 -7.35 -21.54
C TYR A 168 6.95 -6.64 -21.80
N LEU A 169 7.48 -6.65 -23.03
CA LEU A 169 8.64 -5.84 -23.41
C LEU A 169 8.33 -4.34 -23.34
N SER A 170 7.11 -3.91 -23.67
CA SER A 170 6.69 -2.51 -23.51
C SER A 170 6.70 -2.07 -22.04
N VAL A 171 6.23 -2.92 -21.12
CA VAL A 171 6.30 -2.66 -19.66
C VAL A 171 7.74 -2.64 -19.18
N ALA A 172 8.60 -3.54 -19.68
CA ALA A 172 10.03 -3.55 -19.40
C ALA A 172 10.70 -2.25 -19.87
N ALA A 173 10.42 -1.80 -21.08
CA ALA A 173 10.94 -0.54 -21.64
C ALA A 173 10.50 0.67 -20.81
N LEU A 174 9.23 0.72 -20.37
CA LEU A 174 8.75 1.74 -19.43
C LEU A 174 9.53 1.71 -18.11
N SER A 175 9.84 0.54 -17.60
CA SER A 175 10.62 0.41 -16.35
C SER A 175 12.05 0.92 -16.53
N VAL A 176 12.69 0.65 -17.67
CA VAL A 176 14.01 1.20 -18.02
C VAL A 176 13.95 2.72 -18.14
N LEU A 177 12.94 3.25 -18.84
CA LEU A 177 12.74 4.70 -18.97
C LEU A 177 12.60 5.38 -17.61
N VAL A 178 11.83 4.78 -16.70
CA VAL A 178 11.66 5.25 -15.33
C VAL A 178 12.97 5.17 -14.53
N ALA A 179 13.77 4.12 -14.72
CA ALA A 179 15.09 4.04 -14.10
C ALA A 179 16.00 5.18 -14.53
N ILE A 180 16.03 5.50 -15.82
CA ILE A 180 16.78 6.65 -16.37
C ILE A 180 16.23 7.97 -15.82
N LEU A 181 14.89 8.14 -15.82
CA LEU A 181 14.23 9.32 -15.29
C LEU A 181 14.59 9.54 -13.81
N ALA A 182 14.53 8.48 -12.99
CA ALA A 182 14.89 8.53 -11.58
C ALA A 182 16.38 8.89 -11.40
N LEU A 183 17.25 8.28 -12.20
CA LEU A 183 18.69 8.53 -12.13
C LEU A 183 19.04 9.99 -12.48
N VAL A 184 18.34 10.60 -13.40
CA VAL A 184 18.61 11.98 -13.89
C VAL A 184 17.92 13.02 -13.00
N ILE A 185 16.66 12.82 -12.64
CA ILE A 185 15.82 13.85 -12.00
C ILE A 185 15.76 13.72 -10.49
N VAL A 186 15.64 12.48 -9.96
CA VAL A 186 15.44 12.30 -8.53
C VAL A 186 16.71 12.70 -7.77
N ARG A 187 16.53 13.52 -6.75
CA ARG A 187 17.56 13.90 -5.79
C ARG A 187 17.04 13.65 -4.38
N ASN A 188 17.92 13.12 -3.53
CA ASN A 188 17.53 12.74 -2.17
C ASN A 188 17.17 13.97 -1.31
N ASP A 189 17.87 15.07 -1.49
CA ASP A 189 17.72 16.30 -0.71
C ASP A 189 17.95 17.52 -1.60
N PRO A 190 17.17 18.64 -1.46
CA PRO A 190 17.36 19.88 -2.23
C PRO A 190 18.74 20.53 -2.00
N LEU A 191 19.33 20.34 -0.82
CA LEU A 191 20.61 20.93 -0.44
C LEU A 191 21.81 19.99 -0.66
N GLY A 192 21.57 18.79 -1.25
CA GLY A 192 22.61 17.79 -1.47
C GLY A 192 23.19 17.17 -0.20
N ARG A 193 22.49 17.28 0.94
CA ARG A 193 22.90 16.65 2.17
C ARG A 193 22.67 15.14 2.07
N GLU A 194 23.74 14.39 2.05
CA GLU A 194 23.64 12.93 2.12
C GLU A 194 23.32 12.51 3.55
N VAL A 195 22.06 12.18 3.81
CA VAL A 195 21.66 11.53 5.04
C VAL A 195 21.86 10.02 4.86
N THR A 196 23.12 9.59 4.90
CA THR A 196 23.48 8.18 4.83
C THR A 196 23.66 7.63 6.24
N SER A 197 22.88 6.63 6.59
CA SER A 197 23.16 5.81 7.76
C SER A 197 24.39 4.93 7.46
N ARG A 198 25.45 5.09 8.22
CA ARG A 198 26.67 4.26 8.10
C ARG A 198 26.57 3.01 8.99
N ALA A 199 25.49 2.24 8.89
CA ALA A 199 25.49 0.93 9.53
C ALA A 199 26.53 0.05 8.84
N SER A 200 27.65 -0.24 9.52
CA SER A 200 28.79 -0.94 8.95
C SER A 200 28.72 -2.45 9.16
N SER A 201 27.84 -2.94 10.02
CA SER A 201 27.71 -4.37 10.35
C SER A 201 26.25 -4.83 10.46
N LEU A 202 26.00 -6.12 10.20
CA LEU A 202 24.68 -6.74 10.39
C LEU A 202 24.15 -6.59 11.82
N ARG A 203 25.05 -6.62 12.81
CA ARG A 203 24.70 -6.41 14.22
C ARG A 203 24.18 -4.99 14.46
N GLU A 204 24.77 -4.00 13.82
CA GLU A 204 24.33 -2.60 13.91
C GLU A 204 22.99 -2.38 13.21
N VAL A 205 22.79 -3.01 12.05
CA VAL A 205 21.47 -3.05 11.37
C VAL A 205 20.40 -3.64 12.28
N GLY A 206 20.68 -4.78 12.91
CA GLY A 206 19.74 -5.42 13.86
C GLY A 206 19.42 -4.51 15.06
N ARG A 207 20.42 -3.80 15.62
CA ARG A 207 20.20 -2.82 16.68
C ARG A 207 19.32 -1.65 16.22
N THR A 208 19.57 -1.13 15.02
CA THR A 208 18.76 -0.05 14.43
C THR A 208 17.32 -0.50 14.25
N ILE A 209 17.07 -1.67 13.66
CA ILE A 209 15.74 -2.26 13.51
C ILE A 209 15.04 -2.34 14.86
N PHE A 210 15.72 -2.88 15.86
CA PHE A 210 15.14 -3.02 17.20
C PHE A 210 14.87 -1.67 17.88
N SER A 211 15.78 -0.70 17.75
CA SER A 211 15.61 0.65 18.31
C SER A 211 14.44 1.39 17.68
N VAL A 212 14.28 1.30 16.37
CA VAL A 212 13.17 1.89 15.61
C VAL A 212 11.83 1.22 15.99
N TRP A 213 11.81 -0.11 16.15
CA TRP A 213 10.63 -0.82 16.61
C TRP A 213 10.21 -0.43 18.04
N ARG A 214 11.18 -0.13 18.91
CA ARG A 214 10.90 0.32 20.29
C ARG A 214 10.26 1.71 20.35
N GLN A 215 10.38 2.52 19.30
CA GLN A 215 9.73 3.83 19.24
C GLN A 215 8.19 3.67 19.24
N PRO A 216 7.49 4.30 20.20
CA PRO A 216 6.03 4.16 20.27
C PRO A 216 5.32 4.63 19.00
N GLY A 217 5.88 5.63 18.33
CA GLY A 217 5.33 6.16 17.09
C GLY A 217 5.44 5.19 15.91
N THR A 218 6.52 4.41 15.81
CA THR A 218 6.67 3.37 14.78
C THR A 218 5.62 2.29 14.97
N ARG A 219 5.45 1.78 16.20
CA ARG A 219 4.41 0.79 16.51
C ARG A 219 3.01 1.34 16.31
N LEU A 220 2.79 2.60 16.67
CA LEU A 220 1.52 3.27 16.39
C LEU A 220 1.21 3.32 14.89
N GLY A 221 2.23 3.65 14.07
CA GLY A 221 2.13 3.62 12.62
C GLY A 221 1.85 2.21 12.07
N PHE A 222 2.56 1.21 12.57
CA PHE A 222 2.37 -0.21 12.19
C PHE A 222 0.92 -0.67 12.42
N TYR A 223 0.39 -0.48 13.64
CA TYR A 223 -0.97 -0.90 13.96
C TYR A 223 -2.03 -0.05 13.25
N ALA A 224 -1.77 1.25 13.05
CA ALA A 224 -2.66 2.12 12.27
C ALA A 224 -2.76 1.64 10.82
N HIS A 225 -1.61 1.37 10.18
CA HIS A 225 -1.55 0.88 8.81
C HIS A 225 -2.19 -0.50 8.68
N MET A 226 -1.89 -1.42 9.60
CA MET A 226 -2.50 -2.75 9.64
C MET A 226 -4.03 -2.66 9.72
N GLY A 227 -4.56 -1.98 10.73
CA GLY A 227 -6.00 -2.01 11.00
C GLY A 227 -6.86 -1.30 9.97
N THR A 228 -6.31 -0.33 9.23
CA THR A 228 -7.06 0.41 8.21
C THR A 228 -6.99 -0.23 6.84
N SER A 229 -5.84 -0.82 6.42
CA SER A 229 -5.64 -1.26 5.04
C SER A 229 -6.06 -2.70 4.75
N PHE A 230 -5.90 -3.63 5.71
CA PHE A 230 -5.93 -5.05 5.40
C PHE A 230 -7.27 -5.54 4.83
N SER A 231 -8.41 -5.08 5.38
CA SER A 231 -9.74 -5.53 4.94
C SER A 231 -10.01 -5.17 3.48
N GLY A 232 -9.76 -3.91 3.09
CA GLY A 232 -9.89 -3.48 1.70
C GLY A 232 -8.92 -4.21 0.76
N ASN A 233 -7.67 -4.44 1.21
CA ASN A 233 -6.69 -5.18 0.42
C ASN A 233 -7.13 -6.64 0.19
N VAL A 234 -7.58 -7.33 1.22
CA VAL A 234 -8.11 -8.71 1.13
C VAL A 234 -9.28 -8.79 0.16
N PHE A 235 -10.18 -7.82 0.26
CA PHE A 235 -11.34 -7.73 -0.61
C PHE A 235 -10.96 -7.50 -2.07
N VAL A 236 -10.12 -6.51 -2.36
CA VAL A 236 -9.76 -6.15 -3.75
C VAL A 236 -8.78 -7.13 -4.38
N LEU A 237 -7.83 -7.67 -3.59
CA LEU A 237 -6.77 -8.51 -4.14
C LEU A 237 -7.25 -9.92 -4.51
N LEU A 238 -8.18 -10.50 -3.72
CA LEU A 238 -8.50 -11.91 -3.91
C LEU A 238 -9.95 -12.27 -3.60
N TRP A 239 -10.46 -11.99 -2.39
CA TRP A 239 -11.69 -12.62 -1.91
C TRP A 239 -12.97 -11.84 -2.17
N GLY A 240 -12.88 -10.55 -2.55
CA GLY A 240 -14.08 -9.72 -2.76
C GLY A 240 -14.88 -10.11 -3.99
N PHE A 241 -14.23 -10.37 -5.13
CA PHE A 241 -14.94 -10.77 -6.35
C PHE A 241 -15.67 -12.11 -6.19
N PRO A 242 -15.02 -13.21 -5.73
CA PRO A 242 -15.70 -14.45 -5.43
C PRO A 242 -16.85 -14.28 -4.41
N PHE A 243 -16.63 -13.52 -3.34
CA PHE A 243 -17.67 -13.22 -2.35
C PHE A 243 -18.89 -12.55 -2.97
N LEU A 244 -18.69 -11.55 -3.82
CA LEU A 244 -19.79 -10.82 -4.46
C LEU A 244 -20.58 -11.71 -5.43
N VAL A 245 -19.89 -12.54 -6.21
CA VAL A 245 -20.53 -13.37 -7.22
C VAL A 245 -21.18 -14.61 -6.61
N THR A 246 -20.46 -15.33 -5.74
CA THR A 246 -20.95 -16.63 -5.25
C THR A 246 -21.79 -16.52 -3.98
N ALA A 247 -21.43 -15.65 -3.03
CA ALA A 247 -22.11 -15.54 -1.75
C ALA A 247 -23.19 -14.45 -1.71
N GLN A 248 -23.06 -13.41 -2.55
CA GLN A 248 -24.05 -12.34 -2.69
C GLN A 248 -24.86 -12.43 -3.98
N GLU A 249 -24.64 -13.47 -4.78
CA GLU A 249 -25.37 -13.79 -6.01
C GLU A 249 -25.43 -12.62 -7.02
N LEU A 250 -24.42 -11.74 -7.00
CA LEU A 250 -24.32 -10.63 -7.93
C LEU A 250 -23.78 -11.11 -9.28
N SER A 251 -24.27 -10.53 -10.35
CA SER A 251 -23.66 -10.75 -11.66
C SER A 251 -22.23 -10.23 -11.71
N GLU A 252 -21.37 -10.84 -12.52
CA GLU A 252 -19.96 -10.39 -12.67
C GLU A 252 -19.82 -8.91 -13.04
N PRO A 253 -20.68 -8.34 -13.94
CA PRO A 253 -20.66 -6.90 -14.19
C PRO A 253 -20.98 -6.06 -12.94
N ALA A 254 -21.96 -6.47 -12.11
CA ALA A 254 -22.31 -5.77 -10.88
C ALA A 254 -21.18 -5.84 -9.84
N ALA A 255 -20.54 -6.99 -9.70
CA ALA A 255 -19.35 -7.15 -8.85
C ALA A 255 -18.19 -6.25 -9.31
N SER A 256 -17.93 -6.19 -10.62
CA SER A 256 -16.89 -5.34 -11.21
C SER A 256 -17.20 -3.85 -11.01
N VAL A 257 -18.45 -3.43 -11.08
CA VAL A 257 -18.87 -2.06 -10.74
C VAL A 257 -18.56 -1.73 -9.30
N LEU A 258 -18.83 -2.63 -8.35
CA LEU A 258 -18.51 -2.40 -6.92
C LEU A 258 -16.99 -2.28 -6.67
N LEU A 259 -16.16 -3.07 -7.34
CA LEU A 259 -14.71 -2.92 -7.27
C LEU A 259 -14.24 -1.58 -7.86
N THR A 260 -14.90 -1.12 -8.94
CA THR A 260 -14.64 0.21 -9.49
C THR A 260 -15.05 1.31 -8.51
N VAL A 261 -16.21 1.18 -7.87
CA VAL A 261 -16.66 2.10 -6.82
C VAL A 261 -15.66 2.16 -5.66
N PHE A 262 -15.07 1.04 -5.25
CA PHE A 262 -14.02 1.02 -4.25
C PHE A 262 -12.84 1.93 -4.64
N VAL A 263 -12.36 1.83 -5.87
CA VAL A 263 -11.24 2.65 -6.37
C VAL A 263 -11.62 4.14 -6.41
N VAL A 264 -12.78 4.44 -6.99
CA VAL A 264 -13.27 5.85 -7.09
C VAL A 264 -13.48 6.46 -5.70
N ALA A 265 -14.08 5.71 -4.77
CA ALA A 265 -14.29 6.17 -3.40
C ALA A 265 -12.94 6.38 -2.67
N THR A 266 -11.95 5.50 -2.88
CA THR A 266 -10.59 5.68 -2.35
C THR A 266 -9.98 7.00 -2.82
N ILE A 267 -10.11 7.31 -4.12
CA ILE A 267 -9.63 8.56 -4.73
C ILE A 267 -10.34 9.78 -4.11
N ALA A 268 -11.66 9.71 -3.96
CA ALA A 268 -12.47 10.83 -3.43
C ALA A 268 -12.21 11.09 -1.94
N ILE A 269 -12.01 10.05 -1.13
CA ILE A 269 -11.81 10.14 0.33
C ILE A 269 -10.38 10.62 0.66
N GLY A 270 -9.39 10.27 -0.17
CA GLY A 270 -7.97 10.53 0.10
C GLY A 270 -7.63 11.98 0.44
N PRO A 271 -8.00 12.99 -0.37
CA PRO A 271 -7.72 14.39 -0.08
C PRO A 271 -8.33 14.86 1.25
N THR A 272 -9.51 14.37 1.60
CA THR A 272 -10.18 14.68 2.87
C THR A 272 -9.40 14.14 4.06
N VAL A 273 -8.97 12.88 4.00
CA VAL A 273 -8.14 12.26 5.06
C VAL A 273 -6.81 12.99 5.17
N GLY A 274 -6.17 13.33 4.05
CA GLY A 274 -4.92 14.12 4.03
C GLY A 274 -5.07 15.49 4.69
N ALA A 275 -6.13 16.23 4.34
CA ALA A 275 -6.44 17.54 4.91
C ALA A 275 -6.74 17.47 6.43
N LEU A 276 -7.52 16.46 6.86
CA LEU A 276 -7.79 16.24 8.29
C LEU A 276 -6.52 15.87 9.06
N THR A 277 -5.66 15.05 8.49
CA THR A 277 -4.37 14.66 9.08
C THR A 277 -3.43 15.85 9.22
N ALA A 278 -3.36 16.71 8.21
CA ALA A 278 -2.56 17.94 8.24
C ALA A 278 -3.11 18.97 9.25
N ARG A 279 -4.43 19.11 9.31
CA ARG A 279 -5.09 20.09 10.19
C ARG A 279 -5.06 19.69 11.67
N TYR A 280 -5.13 18.37 11.96
CA TYR A 280 -5.23 17.85 13.32
C TYR A 280 -4.15 16.78 13.62
N PRO A 281 -2.85 17.12 13.55
CA PRO A 281 -1.77 16.16 13.61
C PRO A 281 -1.72 15.38 14.93
N LEU A 282 -2.16 15.95 16.05
CA LEU A 282 -2.20 15.29 17.36
C LEU A 282 -3.47 14.42 17.58
N ARG A 283 -4.39 14.41 16.62
CA ARG A 283 -5.66 13.66 16.68
C ARG A 283 -5.79 12.57 15.61
N ARG A 284 -4.76 12.34 14.81
CA ARG A 284 -4.70 11.31 13.76
C ARG A 284 -5.17 9.93 14.24
N SER A 285 -4.86 9.55 15.49
CA SER A 285 -5.26 8.26 16.05
C SER A 285 -6.78 8.10 16.21
N TRP A 286 -7.52 9.17 16.41
CA TRP A 286 -8.98 9.10 16.43
C TRP A 286 -9.56 8.89 15.03
N LEU A 287 -8.96 9.50 14.02
CA LEU A 287 -9.35 9.27 12.62
C LEU A 287 -9.09 7.82 12.22
N VAL A 288 -7.94 7.25 12.59
CA VAL A 288 -7.62 5.81 12.39
C VAL A 288 -8.66 4.92 13.06
N ILE A 289 -8.96 5.16 14.35
CA ILE A 289 -9.96 4.37 15.10
C ILE A 289 -11.35 4.51 14.48
N ALA A 290 -11.73 5.70 14.02
CA ALA A 290 -13.02 5.91 13.36
C ALA A 290 -13.12 5.12 12.05
N ILE A 291 -12.07 5.13 11.21
CA ILE A 291 -12.03 4.36 9.97
C ILE A 291 -12.13 2.86 10.26
N ILE A 292 -11.35 2.33 11.22
CA ILE A 292 -11.45 0.93 11.64
C ILE A 292 -12.86 0.63 12.17
N GLY A 293 -13.40 1.49 13.04
CA GLY A 293 -14.73 1.31 13.62
C GLY A 293 -15.85 1.27 12.58
N VAL A 294 -15.79 2.15 11.57
CA VAL A 294 -16.76 2.14 10.46
C VAL A 294 -16.66 0.81 9.67
N ASN A 295 -15.45 0.33 9.38
CA ASN A 295 -15.27 -0.97 8.71
C ASN A 295 -15.84 -2.12 9.53
N VAL A 296 -15.54 -2.17 10.84
CA VAL A 296 -16.08 -3.19 11.76
C VAL A 296 -17.60 -3.16 11.77
N VAL A 297 -18.21 -1.98 11.90
CA VAL A 297 -19.68 -1.82 11.92
C VAL A 297 -20.29 -2.27 10.61
N MET A 298 -19.75 -1.83 9.47
CA MET A 298 -20.32 -2.18 8.15
C MET A 298 -20.21 -3.67 7.86
N TRP A 299 -19.09 -4.31 8.16
CA TRP A 299 -18.96 -5.77 8.06
C TRP A 299 -19.92 -6.49 9.01
N THR A 300 -20.06 -6.01 10.24
CA THR A 300 -21.01 -6.60 11.20
C THR A 300 -22.45 -6.51 10.68
N LEU A 301 -22.86 -5.37 10.12
CA LEU A 301 -24.19 -5.22 9.54
C LEU A 301 -24.40 -6.20 8.38
N VAL A 302 -23.42 -6.34 7.46
CA VAL A 302 -23.53 -7.30 6.34
C VAL A 302 -23.58 -8.74 6.83
N LEU A 303 -22.81 -9.10 7.87
CA LEU A 303 -22.79 -10.45 8.41
C LEU A 303 -24.07 -10.82 9.19
N LEU A 304 -24.78 -9.84 9.77
CA LEU A 304 -25.99 -10.05 10.55
C LEU A 304 -27.27 -10.18 9.70
N VAL A 305 -27.31 -9.58 8.51
CA VAL A 305 -28.48 -9.68 7.65
C VAL A 305 -28.53 -11.02 6.91
N PRO A 306 -29.72 -11.48 6.48
CA PRO A 306 -29.83 -12.61 5.56
C PRO A 306 -29.07 -12.35 4.26
N TRP A 307 -28.44 -13.38 3.68
CA TRP A 307 -27.77 -13.29 2.40
C TRP A 307 -28.63 -13.92 1.29
N PRO A 308 -28.61 -13.37 0.06
CA PRO A 308 -27.85 -12.17 -0.37
C PRO A 308 -28.31 -10.88 0.33
N ALA A 309 -27.34 -10.10 0.80
CA ALA A 309 -27.59 -8.81 1.45
C ALA A 309 -28.10 -7.77 0.44
N PRO A 310 -28.91 -6.79 0.86
CA PRO A 310 -29.37 -5.72 -0.04
C PRO A 310 -28.17 -5.00 -0.70
N TYR A 311 -28.28 -4.74 -2.02
CA TYR A 311 -27.21 -4.14 -2.82
C TYR A 311 -26.69 -2.82 -2.24
N TRP A 312 -27.57 -1.96 -1.72
CA TRP A 312 -27.18 -0.70 -1.08
C TRP A 312 -26.27 -0.92 0.15
N LEU A 313 -26.48 -2.00 0.90
CA LEU A 313 -25.65 -2.31 2.09
C LEU A 313 -24.25 -2.78 1.66
N ILE A 314 -24.15 -3.59 0.61
CA ILE A 314 -22.86 -3.98 0.01
C ILE A 314 -22.15 -2.75 -0.57
N LEU A 315 -22.86 -1.84 -1.24
CA LEU A 315 -22.31 -0.58 -1.73
C LEU A 315 -21.73 0.28 -0.59
N LEU A 316 -22.45 0.43 0.51
CA LEU A 316 -21.96 1.16 1.69
C LEU A 316 -20.75 0.48 2.33
N LEU A 317 -20.73 -0.86 2.41
CA LEU A 317 -19.56 -1.62 2.87
C LEU A 317 -18.34 -1.31 2.00
N VAL A 318 -18.48 -1.35 0.68
CA VAL A 318 -17.39 -1.07 -0.28
C VAL A 318 -16.87 0.36 -0.12
N ILE A 319 -17.75 1.35 0.03
CA ILE A 319 -17.36 2.75 0.29
C ILE A 319 -16.66 2.90 1.65
N ALA A 320 -17.12 2.19 2.68
CA ALA A 320 -16.49 2.20 4.00
C ALA A 320 -15.07 1.63 3.96
N MET A 321 -14.88 0.48 3.28
CA MET A 321 -13.57 -0.14 3.10
C MET A 321 -12.62 0.74 2.30
N ALA A 322 -13.12 1.51 1.34
CA ALA A 322 -12.33 2.42 0.51
C ALA A 322 -11.61 3.50 1.33
N ALA A 323 -12.13 3.89 2.50
CA ALA A 323 -11.47 4.80 3.43
C ALA A 323 -10.19 4.19 4.06
N GLY A 324 -10.03 2.88 4.00
CA GLY A 324 -8.91 2.16 4.59
C GLY A 324 -7.56 2.49 3.94
N GLY A 325 -7.51 2.61 2.61
CA GLY A 325 -6.31 3.01 1.87
C GLY A 325 -5.78 4.37 2.35
N PRO A 326 -6.54 5.47 2.21
CA PRO A 326 -6.17 6.76 2.77
C PRO A 326 -5.88 6.74 4.28
N GLY A 327 -6.62 5.97 5.06
CA GLY A 327 -6.39 5.80 6.49
C GLY A 327 -5.03 5.20 6.82
N SER A 328 -4.56 4.27 6.01
CA SER A 328 -3.28 3.58 6.20
C SER A 328 -2.09 4.50 6.03
N ILE A 329 -2.19 5.47 5.12
CA ILE A 329 -1.15 6.48 4.87
C ILE A 329 -0.82 7.30 6.14
N ILE A 330 -1.76 7.45 7.07
CA ILE A 330 -1.52 8.09 8.37
C ILE A 330 -0.39 7.39 9.15
N GLY A 331 -0.19 6.09 8.93
CA GLY A 331 0.89 5.32 9.51
C GLY A 331 2.28 5.90 9.18
N PHE A 332 2.49 6.34 7.95
CA PHE A 332 3.75 6.96 7.51
C PHE A 332 3.99 8.33 8.15
N ASP A 333 2.92 9.09 8.44
CA ASP A 333 3.02 10.34 9.19
C ASP A 333 3.47 10.10 10.65
N TYR A 334 3.09 8.98 11.26
CA TYR A 334 3.62 8.57 12.56
C TYR A 334 5.10 8.20 12.47
N ALA A 335 5.51 7.39 11.48
CA ALA A 335 6.91 7.08 11.26
C ALA A 335 7.75 8.35 11.17
N ARG A 336 7.33 9.32 10.37
CA ARG A 336 8.01 10.61 10.19
C ARG A 336 8.05 11.46 11.46
N THR A 337 6.98 11.45 12.27
CA THR A 337 6.88 12.33 13.44
C THR A 337 7.76 11.86 14.61
N PHE A 338 8.03 10.56 14.72
CA PHE A 338 8.61 9.97 15.92
C PHE A 338 9.99 9.34 15.69
N ASN A 339 10.51 9.36 14.46
CA ASN A 339 11.81 8.77 14.16
C ASN A 339 12.78 9.81 13.59
N ASP A 340 14.07 9.55 13.81
CA ASP A 340 15.15 10.32 13.21
C ASP A 340 15.10 10.21 11.67
N PRO A 341 15.34 11.29 10.92
CA PRO A 341 15.45 11.24 9.46
C PRO A 341 16.42 10.18 8.92
N ARG A 342 17.46 9.83 9.70
CA ARG A 342 18.45 8.79 9.33
C ARG A 342 17.92 7.37 9.39
N THR A 343 16.84 7.12 10.11
CA THR A 343 16.20 5.80 10.28
C THR A 343 14.76 5.78 9.77
N LEU A 344 14.38 6.82 9.05
CA LEU A 344 13.01 6.98 8.57
C LEU A 344 12.60 5.89 7.57
N GLY A 345 13.52 5.41 6.73
CA GLY A 345 13.28 4.31 5.80
C GLY A 345 12.91 3.02 6.53
N VAL A 346 13.69 2.65 7.57
CA VAL A 346 13.38 1.48 8.42
C VAL A 346 12.00 1.65 9.07
N ALA A 347 11.69 2.84 9.61
CA ALA A 347 10.40 3.10 10.24
C ALA A 347 9.23 2.99 9.23
N GLN A 348 9.40 3.52 8.03
CA GLN A 348 8.42 3.42 6.95
C GLN A 348 8.22 1.97 6.47
N GLY A 349 9.31 1.22 6.31
CA GLY A 349 9.26 -0.21 5.98
C GLY A 349 8.48 -1.01 7.03
N MET A 350 8.73 -0.77 8.33
CA MET A 350 7.98 -1.41 9.40
C MET A 350 6.50 -1.05 9.39
N VAL A 351 6.16 0.22 9.13
CA VAL A 351 4.77 0.66 9.03
C VAL A 351 4.06 -0.05 7.87
N ASN A 352 4.70 -0.10 6.70
CA ASN A 352 4.14 -0.77 5.53
C ASN A 352 3.97 -2.28 5.76
N GLN A 353 4.95 -2.90 6.44
CA GLN A 353 4.87 -4.29 6.86
C GLN A 353 3.61 -4.60 7.68
N GLY A 354 3.15 -3.65 8.52
CA GLY A 354 1.93 -3.83 9.31
C GLY A 354 0.71 -4.15 8.46
N GLY A 355 0.47 -3.37 7.41
CA GLY A 355 -0.67 -3.59 6.50
C GLY A 355 -0.59 -4.91 5.75
N PHE A 356 0.59 -5.22 5.22
CA PHE A 356 0.78 -6.47 4.47
C PHE A 356 0.74 -7.71 5.38
N SER A 357 1.21 -7.62 6.63
CA SER A 357 1.07 -8.71 7.61
C SER A 357 -0.41 -9.00 7.89
N GLY A 358 -1.22 -7.97 8.15
CA GLY A 358 -2.66 -8.13 8.33
C GLY A 358 -3.35 -8.72 7.09
N THR A 359 -2.98 -8.22 5.90
CA THR A 359 -3.51 -8.71 4.62
C THR A 359 -3.18 -10.19 4.41
N LEU A 360 -1.91 -10.60 4.53
CA LEU A 360 -1.47 -11.97 4.28
C LEU A 360 -2.09 -12.96 5.27
N VAL A 361 -2.11 -12.61 6.56
CA VAL A 361 -2.77 -13.45 7.58
C VAL A 361 -4.25 -13.63 7.26
N THR A 362 -4.94 -12.55 6.88
CA THR A 362 -6.37 -12.61 6.59
C THR A 362 -6.65 -13.35 5.29
N VAL A 363 -5.87 -13.14 4.23
CA VAL A 363 -6.01 -13.86 2.95
C VAL A 363 -5.86 -15.36 3.17
N GLY A 364 -4.82 -15.77 3.93
CA GLY A 364 -4.58 -17.19 4.24
C GLY A 364 -5.67 -17.79 5.13
N ALA A 365 -6.12 -17.05 6.15
CA ALA A 365 -7.15 -17.54 7.06
C ALA A 365 -8.52 -17.66 6.38
N VAL A 366 -8.90 -16.70 5.53
CA VAL A 366 -10.12 -16.81 4.69
C VAL A 366 -10.02 -18.03 3.78
N GLY A 367 -8.89 -18.20 3.07
CA GLY A 367 -8.68 -19.36 2.20
C GLY A 367 -8.75 -20.69 2.95
N LEU A 368 -8.17 -20.76 4.15
CA LEU A 368 -8.24 -21.96 4.99
C LEU A 368 -9.69 -22.29 5.38
N VAL A 369 -10.46 -21.30 5.84
CA VAL A 369 -11.88 -21.52 6.20
C VAL A 369 -12.68 -21.97 4.99
N LEU A 370 -12.54 -21.34 3.82
CA LEU A 370 -13.23 -21.75 2.60
C LEU A 370 -12.86 -23.20 2.20
N THR A 371 -11.59 -23.57 2.34
CA THR A 371 -11.15 -24.97 2.08
C THR A 371 -11.78 -25.97 3.03
N LEU A 372 -11.93 -25.62 4.33
CA LEU A 372 -12.57 -26.49 5.33
C LEU A 372 -14.07 -26.72 5.06
N PHE A 373 -14.75 -25.74 4.43
CA PHE A 373 -16.14 -25.89 3.98
C PHE A 373 -16.27 -26.66 2.67
N GLY A 374 -15.19 -26.80 1.88
CA GLY A 374 -15.12 -27.54 0.63
C GLY A 374 -15.74 -26.86 -0.58
N GLU A 375 -16.36 -25.69 -0.41
CA GLU A 375 -17.03 -24.93 -1.48
C GLU A 375 -17.08 -23.42 -1.20
N PHE A 376 -17.36 -22.63 -2.23
CA PHE A 376 -17.59 -21.18 -2.12
C PHE A 376 -19.07 -20.87 -1.86
N SER A 377 -19.61 -21.33 -0.73
CA SER A 377 -21.01 -21.08 -0.33
C SER A 377 -21.16 -19.79 0.48
N ALA A 378 -22.39 -19.31 0.60
CA ALA A 378 -22.72 -18.17 1.45
C ALA A 378 -22.31 -18.41 2.92
N GLU A 379 -22.52 -19.63 3.44
CA GLU A 379 -22.14 -20.02 4.80
C GLU A 379 -20.62 -20.01 4.99
N ALA A 380 -19.87 -20.58 4.02
CA ALA A 380 -18.40 -20.59 4.02
C ALA A 380 -17.84 -19.17 4.06
N PHE A 381 -18.34 -18.27 3.21
CA PHE A 381 -17.91 -16.87 3.22
C PHE A 381 -18.33 -16.13 4.49
N ARG A 382 -19.50 -16.40 5.05
CA ARG A 382 -19.92 -15.80 6.32
C ARG A 382 -18.97 -16.17 7.47
N ALA A 383 -18.58 -17.45 7.56
CA ALA A 383 -17.58 -17.91 8.51
C ALA A 383 -16.19 -17.32 8.21
N ALA A 384 -15.78 -17.31 6.95
CA ALA A 384 -14.47 -16.81 6.52
C ALA A 384 -14.26 -15.32 6.84
N TRP A 385 -15.27 -14.46 6.63
CA TRP A 385 -15.14 -13.04 6.94
C TRP A 385 -15.06 -12.73 8.45
N LEU A 386 -15.38 -13.66 9.34
CA LEU A 386 -15.19 -13.48 10.79
C LEU A 386 -13.71 -13.41 11.19
N VAL A 387 -12.79 -13.95 10.38
CA VAL A 387 -11.34 -13.92 10.68
C VAL A 387 -10.75 -12.51 10.71
N GLN A 388 -11.45 -11.50 10.20
CA GLN A 388 -11.04 -10.10 10.25
C GLN A 388 -11.08 -9.50 11.66
N TYR A 389 -12.03 -9.94 12.50
CA TYR A 389 -12.27 -9.34 13.82
C TYR A 389 -11.07 -9.45 14.77
N PRO A 390 -10.39 -10.58 14.91
CA PRO A 390 -9.14 -10.66 15.66
C PRO A 390 -8.08 -9.68 15.19
N ILE A 391 -7.93 -9.47 13.87
CA ILE A 391 -6.95 -8.54 13.30
C ILE A 391 -7.30 -7.09 13.68
N TRP A 392 -8.57 -6.69 13.57
CA TRP A 392 -9.01 -5.37 14.03
C TRP A 392 -8.83 -5.20 15.53
N ALA A 393 -9.12 -6.23 16.34
CA ALA A 393 -8.90 -6.18 17.78
C ALA A 393 -7.43 -5.93 18.11
N VAL A 394 -6.51 -6.69 17.51
CA VAL A 394 -5.06 -6.47 17.65
C VAL A 394 -4.65 -5.06 17.22
N ALA A 395 -5.16 -4.58 16.09
CA ALA A 395 -4.87 -3.24 15.58
C ALA A 395 -5.35 -2.14 16.54
N ILE A 396 -6.60 -2.20 17.01
CA ILE A 396 -7.19 -1.23 17.94
C ILE A 396 -6.43 -1.22 19.27
N ILE A 397 -6.18 -2.39 19.85
CA ILE A 397 -5.41 -2.52 21.09
C ILE A 397 -4.01 -1.95 20.90
N GLY A 398 -3.34 -2.29 19.80
CA GLY A 398 -2.03 -1.78 19.44
C GLY A 398 -2.00 -0.26 19.28
N VAL A 399 -2.98 0.32 18.58
CA VAL A 399 -3.14 1.77 18.42
C VAL A 399 -3.35 2.44 19.78
N LEU A 400 -4.25 1.94 20.62
CA LEU A 400 -4.56 2.54 21.91
C LEU A 400 -3.37 2.47 22.89
N ALA A 401 -2.70 1.32 22.95
CA ALA A 401 -1.55 1.11 23.83
C ALA A 401 -0.35 1.98 23.42
N THR A 402 -0.01 2.00 22.12
CA THR A 402 1.13 2.76 21.61
C THR A 402 0.87 4.26 21.61
N ARG A 403 -0.36 4.70 21.33
CA ARG A 403 -0.79 6.09 21.41
C ARG A 403 -0.57 6.70 22.80
N ARG A 404 -0.89 5.94 23.87
CA ARG A 404 -0.67 6.43 25.25
C ARG A 404 0.81 6.73 25.49
N LYS A 405 1.71 5.83 25.05
CA LYS A 405 3.16 6.00 25.17
C LYS A 405 3.65 7.18 24.31
N ALA A 406 3.28 7.23 23.03
CA ALA A 406 3.67 8.29 22.11
C ALA A 406 3.23 9.69 22.61
N ARG A 407 2.06 9.78 23.25
CA ARG A 407 1.59 11.05 23.86
C ARG A 407 2.40 11.46 25.10
N ARG A 408 2.84 10.51 25.90
CA ARG A 408 3.72 10.80 27.05
C ARG A 408 5.06 11.35 26.57
N ASP A 409 5.65 10.75 25.52
CA ASP A 409 6.92 11.19 24.95
C ASP A 409 6.80 12.61 24.37
N LEU A 410 5.70 12.94 23.67
CA LEU A 410 5.44 14.29 23.17
C LEU A 410 5.23 15.30 24.31
N ALA A 411 4.53 14.92 25.38
CA ALA A 411 4.32 15.77 26.55
C ALA A 411 5.63 16.07 27.28
N ALA A 412 6.53 15.10 27.37
CA ALA A 412 7.88 15.28 27.91
C ALA A 412 8.74 16.27 27.08
N GLN A 413 8.42 16.38 25.77
CA GLN A 413 9.03 17.36 24.86
C GLN A 413 8.29 18.72 24.83
N GLY A 414 7.33 18.95 25.74
CA GLY A 414 6.54 20.19 25.81
C GLY A 414 5.40 20.29 24.79
N VAL A 415 5.15 19.24 24.00
CA VAL A 415 4.09 19.20 22.97
C VAL A 415 2.81 18.59 23.57
N VAL A 416 1.90 19.44 24.06
CA VAL A 416 0.62 18.98 24.64
C VAL A 416 -0.53 19.25 23.67
N PRO A 417 -1.37 18.24 23.36
CA PRO A 417 -2.56 18.46 22.53
C PRO A 417 -3.57 19.35 23.26
N ARG A 418 -3.93 20.48 22.64
CA ARG A 418 -5.00 21.36 23.17
C ARG A 418 -6.31 20.59 23.31
N ARG A 419 -7.08 20.86 24.37
CA ARG A 419 -8.40 20.24 24.57
C ARG A 419 -9.35 20.64 23.44
N ILE A 420 -10.29 19.75 23.08
CA ILE A 420 -11.27 20.00 22.00
C ILE A 420 -12.05 21.30 22.26
N ARG A 421 -12.42 21.51 23.51
CA ARG A 421 -13.12 22.71 23.97
C ARG A 421 -12.38 24.01 23.62
N ASP A 422 -11.05 24.03 23.73
CA ASP A 422 -10.23 25.22 23.48
C ASP A 422 -10.07 25.49 21.96
N VAL A 423 -10.14 24.44 21.14
CA VAL A 423 -10.10 24.57 19.68
C VAL A 423 -11.42 25.08 19.12
N LEU A 424 -12.55 24.66 19.71
CA LEU A 424 -13.89 25.09 19.31
C LEU A 424 -14.16 26.53 19.75
N ARG A 425 -13.73 26.93 20.97
CA ARG A 425 -13.88 28.30 21.48
C ARG A 425 -13.12 29.37 20.68
N ARG A 426 -12.02 29.00 19.98
CA ARG A 426 -11.31 29.97 19.11
C ARG A 426 -12.04 30.29 17.80
N LYS A 427 -12.99 29.45 17.35
CA LYS A 427 -13.86 29.76 16.21
C LYS A 427 -15.02 30.71 16.54
N SER A 428 -15.31 30.91 17.79
CA SER A 428 -16.40 31.79 18.28
C SER A 428 -15.95 33.17 18.75
N ARG A 429 -14.69 33.56 18.51
CA ARG A 429 -14.24 34.94 18.67
C ARG A 429 -14.01 35.55 17.29
N PRO A 430 -14.76 36.60 16.94
CA PRO A 430 -14.64 37.33 15.69
C PRO A 430 -13.27 37.97 15.52
#